data_67f27c2bc06c5420b67a4f1ee906da31
#
_entry.id   67f27c2bc06c5420b67a4f1ee906da31
#
_cell.length_a   1.000
_cell.length_b   1.000
_cell.length_c   1.000
_cell.angle_alpha   90.00
_cell.angle_beta   90.00
_cell.angle_gamma   90.00
#
_symmetry.space_group_name_H-M   'P 1'
#
loop_
_entity.id
_entity.type
_entity.pdbx_description
1 polymer ?
#
loop_
_entity_poly.entity_id
_entity_poly.type
_entity_poly.pdbx_seq_one_letter_code
_entity_poly.pdbx_strand_id
1 'polypeptide(L)'
;VSDADTAPQEAGAALGQRLSTAVVLFHEAVGQRLGLRALDHRALGLIDREGPLTAGALAELTGLTPGAVTGLVDRLSALGYVTRVPDPADRRRVLVSVAPRARTDLSDAFSGLSRAMGDLMARYDAAELAAITDYVTNAIDILHAEARRLAPPPGGREVS
;
A
#
# COMPACT_ATOMS: atom_id res chain seq x y z
N VAL A 1 10.36 -16.34 -33.50
CA VAL A 1 10.40 -16.35 -32.02
C VAL A 1 10.17 -17.78 -31.61
N SER A 2 11.16 -18.39 -30.94
CA SER A 2 11.16 -19.83 -30.65
C SER A 2 10.26 -20.16 -29.47
N ASP A 3 9.48 -21.21 -29.51
CA ASP A 3 8.61 -21.73 -28.44
C ASP A 3 9.34 -21.95 -27.08
N ALA A 4 10.66 -22.13 -27.12
CA ALA A 4 11.49 -22.32 -25.92
C ALA A 4 11.69 -21.04 -25.09
N ASP A 5 11.47 -19.84 -25.63
CA ASP A 5 11.66 -18.55 -24.96
C ASP A 5 10.35 -18.05 -24.31
N THR A 6 9.21 -18.62 -24.69
CA THR A 6 7.89 -18.20 -24.22
C THR A 6 7.52 -18.85 -22.88
N ALA A 7 7.92 -20.09 -22.63
CA ALA A 7 7.57 -20.85 -21.43
C ALA A 7 8.07 -20.23 -20.10
N PRO A 8 9.30 -19.68 -19.98
CA PRO A 8 9.74 -19.02 -18.74
C PRO A 8 8.99 -17.70 -18.47
N GLN A 9 8.61 -16.97 -19.53
CA GLN A 9 7.87 -15.72 -19.43
C GLN A 9 6.42 -15.96 -18.98
N GLU A 10 5.75 -16.97 -19.53
CA GLU A 10 4.40 -17.37 -19.13
C GLU A 10 4.37 -17.87 -17.67
N ALA A 11 5.36 -18.67 -17.27
CA ALA A 11 5.51 -19.14 -15.90
C ALA A 11 5.75 -17.97 -14.93
N GLY A 12 6.56 -16.99 -15.32
CA GLY A 12 6.81 -15.77 -14.55
C GLY A 12 5.55 -14.91 -14.36
N ALA A 13 4.77 -14.72 -15.45
CA ALA A 13 3.51 -13.99 -15.41
C ALA A 13 2.48 -14.67 -14.50
N ALA A 14 2.32 -16.00 -14.61
CA ALA A 14 1.43 -16.77 -13.74
C ALA A 14 1.83 -16.68 -12.26
N LEU A 15 3.13 -16.74 -11.97
CA LEU A 15 3.64 -16.60 -10.61
C LEU A 15 3.38 -15.19 -10.06
N GLY A 16 3.61 -14.14 -10.87
CA GLY A 16 3.31 -12.76 -10.50
C GLY A 16 1.83 -12.54 -10.18
N GLN A 17 0.93 -13.14 -10.96
CA GLN A 17 -0.50 -13.06 -10.73
C GLN A 17 -0.92 -13.78 -9.43
N ARG A 18 -0.35 -14.95 -9.14
CA ARG A 18 -0.56 -15.67 -7.88
C ARG A 18 -0.06 -14.88 -6.68
N LEU A 19 1.12 -14.28 -6.77
CA LEU A 19 1.68 -13.43 -5.73
C LEU A 19 0.78 -12.21 -5.47
N SER A 20 0.35 -11.52 -6.52
CA SER A 20 -0.58 -10.38 -6.42
C SER A 20 -1.87 -10.77 -5.69
N THR A 21 -2.47 -11.89 -6.05
CA THR A 21 -3.67 -12.41 -5.38
C THR A 21 -3.42 -12.71 -3.90
N ALA A 22 -2.31 -13.37 -3.57
CA ALA A 22 -1.96 -13.70 -2.19
C ALA A 22 -1.74 -12.44 -1.33
N VAL A 23 -1.11 -11.42 -1.89
CA VAL A 23 -0.92 -10.11 -1.23
C VAL A 23 -2.25 -9.44 -0.93
N VAL A 24 -3.17 -9.41 -1.91
CA VAL A 24 -4.52 -8.84 -1.71
C VAL A 24 -5.26 -9.57 -0.60
N LEU A 25 -5.32 -10.90 -0.64
CA LEU A 25 -5.99 -11.72 0.39
C LEU A 25 -5.39 -11.50 1.78
N PHE A 26 -4.07 -11.40 1.88
CA PHE A 26 -3.41 -11.11 3.16
C PHE A 26 -3.83 -9.73 3.70
N HIS A 27 -3.82 -8.69 2.87
CA HIS A 27 -4.25 -7.35 3.29
C HIS A 27 -5.73 -7.28 3.65
N GLU A 28 -6.59 -8.04 2.98
CA GLU A 28 -8.00 -8.17 3.35
C GLU A 28 -8.16 -8.82 4.74
N ALA A 29 -7.41 -9.89 5.01
CA ALA A 29 -7.42 -10.56 6.31
C ALA A 29 -6.93 -9.65 7.44
N VAL A 30 -5.86 -8.87 7.20
CA VAL A 30 -5.39 -7.84 8.14
C VAL A 30 -6.47 -6.77 8.38
N GLY A 31 -7.10 -6.27 7.32
CA GLY A 31 -8.19 -5.30 7.42
C GLY A 31 -9.35 -5.85 8.28
N GLN A 32 -9.79 -7.08 8.04
CA GLN A 32 -10.84 -7.73 8.83
C GLN A 32 -10.45 -7.87 10.30
N ARG A 33 -9.23 -8.31 10.59
CA ARG A 33 -8.71 -8.44 11.96
C ARG A 33 -8.71 -7.11 12.71
N LEU A 34 -8.40 -6.00 12.02
CA LEU A 34 -8.35 -4.65 12.59
C LEU A 34 -9.72 -3.94 12.56
N GLY A 35 -10.76 -4.54 12.01
CA GLY A 35 -12.07 -3.90 11.80
C GLY A 35 -12.04 -2.77 10.78
N LEU A 36 -11.08 -2.79 9.86
CA LEU A 36 -10.86 -1.78 8.83
C LEU A 36 -11.41 -2.25 7.46
N ARG A 37 -11.98 -1.32 6.71
CA ARG A 37 -12.24 -1.54 5.29
C ARG A 37 -10.92 -1.56 4.52
N ALA A 38 -10.88 -2.24 3.38
CA ALA A 38 -9.67 -2.33 2.56
C ALA A 38 -9.05 -0.96 2.25
N LEU A 39 -9.90 0.03 1.93
CA LEU A 39 -9.46 1.39 1.64
C LEU A 39 -8.89 2.11 2.89
N ASP A 40 -9.54 1.93 4.05
CA ASP A 40 -9.10 2.52 5.32
C ASP A 40 -7.73 1.92 5.75
N HIS A 41 -7.57 0.60 5.60
CA HIS A 41 -6.30 -0.09 5.85
C HIS A 41 -5.18 0.39 4.91
N ARG A 42 -5.48 0.53 3.60
CA ARG A 42 -4.52 1.05 2.62
C ARG A 42 -4.08 2.47 2.96
N ALA A 43 -5.03 3.36 3.30
CA ALA A 43 -4.73 4.73 3.68
C ALA A 43 -3.91 4.81 4.97
N LEU A 44 -4.21 3.98 5.97
CA LEU A 44 -3.44 3.89 7.20
C LEU A 44 -1.98 3.49 6.93
N GLY A 45 -1.77 2.50 6.05
CA GLY A 45 -0.43 2.09 5.62
C GLY A 45 0.33 3.18 4.85
N LEU A 46 -0.37 4.03 4.06
CA LEU A 46 0.24 5.19 3.42
C LEU A 46 0.69 6.23 4.44
N ILE A 47 -0.18 6.57 5.41
CA ILE A 47 0.15 7.54 6.46
C ILE A 47 1.31 7.04 7.33
N ASP A 48 1.42 5.73 7.57
CA ASP A 48 2.52 5.15 8.35
C ASP A 48 3.87 5.24 7.63
N ARG A 49 3.89 4.99 6.31
CA ARG A 49 5.13 5.02 5.50
C ARG A 49 5.61 6.44 5.19
N GLU A 50 4.68 7.29 4.75
CA GLU A 50 5.02 8.63 4.26
C GLU A 50 5.13 9.66 5.40
N GLY A 51 4.71 9.29 6.61
CA GLY A 51 4.63 10.19 7.76
C GLY A 51 3.33 10.99 7.81
N PRO A 52 3.28 12.05 8.62
CA PRO A 52 2.09 12.88 8.73
C PRO A 52 1.73 13.54 7.40
N LEU A 53 0.51 13.31 6.92
CA LEU A 53 0.01 13.79 5.63
C LEU A 53 -1.14 14.79 5.80
N THR A 54 -1.22 15.79 4.93
CA THR A 54 -2.43 16.58 4.79
C THR A 54 -3.53 15.77 4.12
N ALA A 55 -4.80 16.16 4.31
CA ALA A 55 -5.92 15.55 3.60
C ALA A 55 -5.77 15.67 2.06
N GLY A 56 -5.19 16.77 1.57
CA GLY A 56 -4.88 16.94 0.14
C GLY A 56 -3.85 15.94 -0.36
N ALA A 57 -2.71 15.79 0.32
CA ALA A 57 -1.70 14.80 -0.03
C ALA A 57 -2.26 13.37 0.02
N LEU A 58 -3.11 13.07 1.01
CA LEU A 58 -3.76 11.78 1.09
C LEU A 58 -4.75 11.54 -0.07
N ALA A 59 -5.43 12.58 -0.53
CA ALA A 59 -6.29 12.53 -1.73
C ALA A 59 -5.48 12.20 -2.99
N GLU A 60 -4.36 12.85 -3.18
CA GLU A 60 -3.44 12.62 -4.31
C GLU A 60 -2.90 11.18 -4.30
N LEU A 61 -2.41 10.70 -3.15
CA LEU A 61 -1.84 9.35 -3.01
C LEU A 61 -2.88 8.23 -3.15
N THR A 62 -4.13 8.50 -2.77
CA THR A 62 -5.21 7.49 -2.83
C THR A 62 -6.06 7.57 -4.08
N GLY A 63 -6.02 8.68 -4.80
CA GLY A 63 -6.94 8.97 -5.92
C GLY A 63 -8.39 9.26 -5.47
N LEU A 64 -8.61 9.55 -4.19
CA LEU A 64 -9.92 9.84 -3.63
C LEU A 64 -10.32 11.31 -3.77
N THR A 65 -11.62 11.57 -3.79
CA THR A 65 -12.13 12.93 -3.66
C THR A 65 -11.89 13.50 -2.26
N PRO A 66 -11.77 14.82 -2.08
CA PRO A 66 -11.58 15.43 -0.76
C PRO A 66 -12.65 15.03 0.27
N GLY A 67 -13.91 14.92 -0.14
CA GLY A 67 -15.00 14.46 0.73
C GLY A 67 -14.83 13.01 1.17
N ALA A 68 -14.38 12.12 0.26
CA ALA A 68 -14.10 10.73 0.58
C ALA A 68 -12.92 10.59 1.56
N VAL A 69 -11.88 11.42 1.40
CA VAL A 69 -10.75 11.47 2.33
C VAL A 69 -11.19 11.94 3.71
N THR A 70 -12.03 12.98 3.79
CA THR A 70 -12.57 13.45 5.07
C THR A 70 -13.29 12.32 5.80
N GLY A 71 -14.24 11.65 5.13
CA GLY A 71 -14.97 10.54 5.73
C GLY A 71 -14.08 9.34 6.12
N LEU A 72 -13.02 9.07 5.36
CA LEU A 72 -12.02 8.05 5.66
C LEU A 72 -11.24 8.43 6.95
N VAL A 73 -10.73 9.65 7.02
CA VAL A 73 -9.96 10.14 8.19
C VAL A 73 -10.85 10.20 9.43
N ASP A 74 -12.14 10.57 9.30
CA ASP A 74 -13.10 10.58 10.41
C ASP A 74 -13.31 9.17 10.97
N ARG A 75 -13.49 8.17 10.10
CA ARG A 75 -13.61 6.77 10.53
C ARG A 75 -12.34 6.26 11.23
N LEU A 76 -11.16 6.50 10.64
CA LEU A 76 -9.89 6.11 11.25
C LEU A 76 -9.66 6.81 12.60
N SER A 77 -10.05 8.08 12.72
CA SER A 77 -9.99 8.82 14.00
C SER A 77 -10.94 8.23 15.03
N ALA A 78 -12.18 7.90 14.65
CA ALA A 78 -13.16 7.29 15.54
C ALA A 78 -12.73 5.92 16.07
N LEU A 79 -11.98 5.16 15.25
CA LEU A 79 -11.37 3.89 15.63
C LEU A 79 -10.06 4.05 16.43
N GLY A 80 -9.55 5.28 16.57
CA GLY A 80 -8.30 5.57 17.29
C GLY A 80 -7.04 5.18 16.53
N TYR A 81 -7.13 5.01 15.19
CA TYR A 81 -6.00 4.64 14.36
C TYR A 81 -5.19 5.84 13.85
N VAL A 82 -5.81 7.00 13.73
CA VAL A 82 -5.12 8.25 13.37
C VAL A 82 -5.47 9.38 14.32
N THR A 83 -4.57 10.35 14.40
CA THR A 83 -4.75 11.61 15.11
C THR A 83 -4.58 12.78 14.14
N ARG A 84 -5.28 13.89 14.43
CA ARG A 84 -5.11 15.14 13.71
C ARG A 84 -4.23 16.06 14.55
N VAL A 85 -3.14 16.54 13.97
CA VAL A 85 -2.20 17.43 14.62
C VAL A 85 -2.01 18.70 13.77
N PRO A 86 -1.85 19.89 14.37
CA PRO A 86 -1.52 21.09 13.63
C PRO A 86 -0.18 20.90 12.91
N ASP A 87 -0.07 21.41 11.68
CA ASP A 87 1.20 21.43 10.96
C ASP A 87 2.16 22.42 11.66
N PRO A 88 3.36 22.00 12.08
CA PRO A 88 4.31 22.90 12.73
C PRO A 88 4.79 24.04 11.82
N ALA A 89 4.77 23.85 10.50
CA ALA A 89 5.18 24.84 9.52
C ALA A 89 4.05 25.82 9.16
N ASP A 90 2.79 25.38 9.21
CA ASP A 90 1.62 26.21 8.94
C ASP A 90 0.43 25.75 9.80
N ARG A 91 0.18 26.48 10.89
CA ARG A 91 -0.92 26.15 11.84
C ARG A 91 -2.32 26.16 11.25
N ARG A 92 -2.51 26.68 10.02
CA ARG A 92 -3.79 26.61 9.29
C ARG A 92 -4.02 25.26 8.68
N ARG A 93 -2.96 24.43 8.58
CA ARG A 93 -3.00 23.09 8.01
C ARG A 93 -3.11 22.06 9.13
N VAL A 94 -3.82 20.98 8.84
CA VAL A 94 -3.95 19.81 9.71
C VAL A 94 -3.27 18.63 9.05
N LEU A 95 -2.41 17.99 9.81
CA LEU A 95 -1.76 16.75 9.43
C LEU A 95 -2.49 15.57 10.07
N VAL A 96 -2.63 14.50 9.31
CA VAL A 96 -3.12 13.21 9.78
C VAL A 96 -1.91 12.33 10.09
N SER A 97 -1.79 11.87 11.30
CA SER A 97 -0.69 11.02 11.78
C SER A 97 -1.22 9.71 12.32
N VAL A 98 -0.44 8.63 12.18
CA VAL A 98 -0.80 7.33 12.78
C VAL A 98 -0.71 7.43 14.29
N ALA A 99 -1.76 6.99 14.98
CA ALA A 99 -1.79 6.94 16.43
C ALA A 99 -0.88 5.80 16.97
N PRO A 100 -0.26 5.94 18.15
CA PRO A 100 0.61 4.90 18.72
C PRO A 100 -0.05 3.52 18.78
N ARG A 101 -1.33 3.46 19.17
CA ARG A 101 -2.11 2.22 19.19
C ARG A 101 -2.13 1.53 17.82
N ALA A 102 -2.37 2.29 16.76
CA ALA A 102 -2.43 1.73 15.40
C ALA A 102 -1.11 1.08 14.98
N ARG A 103 0.01 1.67 15.38
CA ARG A 103 1.34 1.08 15.11
C ARG A 103 1.52 -0.27 15.80
N THR A 104 1.04 -0.39 17.04
CA THR A 104 1.09 -1.67 17.76
C THR A 104 0.20 -2.71 17.07
N ASP A 105 -1.07 -2.37 16.81
CA ASP A 105 -2.03 -3.28 16.17
C ASP A 105 -1.56 -3.74 14.78
N LEU A 106 -0.98 -2.83 13.98
CA LEU A 106 -0.38 -3.14 12.69
C LEU A 106 0.86 -4.04 12.85
N SER A 107 1.78 -3.68 13.75
CA SER A 107 2.98 -4.48 14.02
C SER A 107 2.62 -5.91 14.40
N ASP A 108 1.63 -6.09 15.29
CA ASP A 108 1.16 -7.40 15.71
C ASP A 108 0.50 -8.18 14.56
N ALA A 109 -0.28 -7.50 13.71
CA ALA A 109 -0.91 -8.13 12.55
C ALA A 109 0.11 -8.62 11.51
N PHE A 110 1.23 -7.88 11.34
CA PHE A 110 2.28 -8.21 10.37
C PHE A 110 3.42 -9.05 10.96
N SER A 111 3.52 -9.23 12.27
CA SER A 111 4.64 -9.90 12.93
C SER A 111 4.91 -11.32 12.42
N GLY A 112 3.85 -12.10 12.19
CA GLY A 112 3.95 -13.46 11.65
C GLY A 112 4.49 -13.47 10.22
N LEU A 113 3.99 -12.56 9.35
CA LEU A 113 4.49 -12.43 7.99
C LEU A 113 5.95 -11.99 7.97
N SER A 114 6.32 -10.98 8.77
CA SER A 114 7.70 -10.47 8.84
C SER A 114 8.68 -11.57 9.23
N ARG A 115 8.32 -12.40 10.21
CA ARG A 115 9.15 -13.55 10.63
C ARG A 115 9.28 -14.57 9.50
N ALA A 116 8.16 -15.01 8.92
CA ALA A 116 8.16 -15.99 7.84
C ALA A 116 8.92 -15.52 6.59
N MET A 117 8.82 -14.22 6.26
CA MET A 117 9.58 -13.62 5.17
C MET A 117 11.09 -13.54 5.50
N GLY A 118 11.44 -13.25 6.76
CA GLY A 118 12.84 -13.30 7.23
C GLY A 118 13.43 -14.70 7.09
N ASP A 119 12.71 -15.73 7.54
CA ASP A 119 13.12 -17.13 7.41
C ASP A 119 13.23 -17.56 5.93
N LEU A 120 12.36 -17.06 5.07
CA LEU A 120 12.44 -17.29 3.63
C LEU A 120 13.69 -16.65 3.04
N MET A 121 13.97 -15.38 3.36
CA MET A 121 15.15 -14.66 2.86
C MET A 121 16.47 -15.31 3.31
N ALA A 122 16.51 -15.89 4.51
CA ALA A 122 17.69 -16.59 5.02
C ALA A 122 18.07 -17.86 4.24
N ARG A 123 17.23 -18.33 3.32
CA ARG A 123 17.49 -19.50 2.45
C ARG A 123 18.32 -19.16 1.22
N TYR A 124 18.48 -17.88 0.91
CA TYR A 124 19.14 -17.41 -0.29
C TYR A 124 20.51 -16.83 0.04
N ASP A 125 21.48 -17.04 -0.87
CA ASP A 125 22.78 -16.40 -0.77
C ASP A 125 22.73 -14.92 -1.24
N ALA A 126 23.87 -14.23 -1.10
CA ALA A 126 23.95 -12.80 -1.42
C ALA A 126 23.69 -12.50 -2.92
N ALA A 127 24.12 -13.38 -3.82
CA ALA A 127 23.92 -13.20 -5.25
C ALA A 127 22.47 -13.44 -5.66
N GLU A 128 21.84 -14.47 -5.08
CA GLU A 128 20.41 -14.76 -5.26
C GLU A 128 19.54 -13.63 -4.72
N LEU A 129 19.86 -13.12 -3.52
CA LEU A 129 19.16 -11.97 -2.93
C LEU A 129 19.30 -10.70 -3.79
N ALA A 130 20.48 -10.47 -4.37
CA ALA A 130 20.66 -9.33 -5.29
C ALA A 130 19.78 -9.46 -6.53
N ALA A 131 19.70 -10.64 -7.13
CA ALA A 131 18.84 -10.89 -8.29
C ALA A 131 17.35 -10.77 -7.96
N ILE A 132 16.91 -11.29 -6.80
CA ILE A 132 15.53 -11.17 -6.33
C ILE A 132 15.19 -9.69 -6.08
N THR A 133 16.09 -8.95 -5.44
CA THR A 133 15.88 -7.52 -5.16
C THR A 133 15.77 -6.71 -6.43
N ASP A 134 16.66 -6.94 -7.40
CA ASP A 134 16.64 -6.29 -8.70
C ASP A 134 15.31 -6.55 -9.43
N TYR A 135 14.91 -7.82 -9.53
CA TYR A 135 13.65 -8.19 -10.17
C TYR A 135 12.43 -7.53 -9.50
N VAL A 136 12.33 -7.60 -8.17
CA VAL A 136 11.19 -7.05 -7.44
C VAL A 136 11.13 -5.53 -7.55
N THR A 137 12.29 -4.84 -7.49
CA THR A 137 12.37 -3.38 -7.65
C THR A 137 11.87 -2.95 -9.02
N ASN A 138 12.39 -3.58 -10.09
CA ASN A 138 11.96 -3.27 -11.46
C ASN A 138 10.48 -3.60 -11.67
N ALA A 139 9.97 -4.70 -11.11
CA ALA A 139 8.56 -5.06 -11.20
C ALA A 139 7.65 -4.02 -10.52
N ILE A 140 8.05 -3.47 -9.36
CA ILE A 140 7.34 -2.39 -8.67
C ILE A 140 7.27 -1.14 -9.54
N ASP A 141 8.39 -0.75 -10.15
CA ASP A 141 8.45 0.44 -11.00
C ASP A 141 7.56 0.30 -12.25
N ILE A 142 7.57 -0.88 -12.88
CA ILE A 142 6.69 -1.19 -14.01
C ILE A 142 5.22 -1.09 -13.59
N LEU A 143 4.84 -1.70 -12.47
CA LEU A 143 3.46 -1.66 -11.95
C LEU A 143 3.00 -0.23 -11.64
N HIS A 144 3.87 0.59 -11.04
CA HIS A 144 3.56 2.01 -10.78
C HIS A 144 3.41 2.80 -12.08
N ALA A 145 4.24 2.56 -13.09
CA ALA A 145 4.15 3.22 -14.38
C ALA A 145 2.83 2.85 -15.09
N GLU A 146 2.48 1.57 -15.13
CA GLU A 146 1.24 1.10 -15.75
C GLU A 146 -0.01 1.58 -14.98
N ALA A 147 0.03 1.60 -13.66
CA ALA A 147 -1.07 2.15 -12.85
C ALA A 147 -1.32 3.64 -13.18
N ARG A 148 -0.26 4.44 -13.33
CA ARG A 148 -0.37 5.84 -13.76
C ARG A 148 -0.92 5.98 -15.17
N ARG A 149 -0.51 5.12 -16.10
CA ARG A 149 -1.00 5.12 -17.49
C ARG A 149 -2.50 4.80 -17.59
N LEU A 150 -2.98 3.90 -16.72
CA LEU A 150 -4.39 3.48 -16.68
C LEU A 150 -5.28 4.41 -15.85
N ALA A 151 -4.69 5.30 -15.06
CA ALA A 151 -5.46 6.26 -14.26
C ALA A 151 -6.22 7.22 -15.19
N PRO A 152 -7.52 7.50 -14.91
CA PRO A 152 -8.26 8.49 -15.67
C PRO A 152 -7.60 9.87 -15.53
N PRO A 153 -7.64 10.71 -16.59
CA PRO A 153 -7.08 12.06 -16.54
C PRO A 153 -7.72 12.86 -15.40
N PRO A 154 -6.96 13.69 -14.69
CA PRO A 154 -7.51 14.55 -13.65
C PRO A 154 -8.53 15.51 -14.29
N GLY A 155 -9.81 15.37 -13.96
CA GLY A 155 -10.88 16.27 -14.38
C GLY A 155 -11.97 15.72 -15.32
N GLY A 156 -11.94 14.45 -15.71
CA GLY A 156 -12.98 13.87 -16.58
C GLY A 156 -14.16 13.29 -15.81
N ARG A 157 -15.00 14.12 -15.21
CA ARG A 157 -16.42 13.80 -14.98
C ARG A 157 -17.23 14.76 -15.85
N GLU A 158 -17.46 14.38 -17.09
CA GLU A 158 -18.63 14.92 -17.78
C GLU A 158 -19.87 14.32 -17.12
N VAL A 159 -20.65 15.25 -16.59
CA VAL A 159 -22.02 15.03 -16.13
C VAL A 159 -22.88 14.75 -17.37
N SER A 160 -23.54 13.64 -17.39
CA SER A 160 -24.80 13.45 -18.15
C SER A 160 -25.86 12.96 -17.20
#